data_de60f34e7c0f6096b3b46ff468db99be
#
_entry.id   de60f34e7c0f6096b3b46ff468db99be
#
_cell.length_a   1.000
_cell.length_b   1.000
_cell.length_c   1.000
_cell.angle_alpha   90.00
_cell.angle_beta   90.00
_cell.angle_gamma   90.00
#
_symmetry.space_group_name_H-M   'P 1'
#
loop_
_entity.id
_entity.type
_entity.pdbx_description
1 polymer ?
#
loop_
_entity_poly.entity_id
_entity_poly.type
_entity_poly.pdbx_seq_one_letter_code
_entity_poly.pdbx_strand_id
1 'polypeptide(L)'
;DPDQALVQHIFDSLSLVTPVSRALALQPTESPTIVDVGSGGGLPGVILAIMLPQVHVTCVDAVEKKAMFVRQMAGVLALPNISAQHARIETLEPLESSLVTSRAFASLQDFAQLSGRHVRAGGNLVAMKGKEPTEELTALHAHTAWAAQAIEPLTVPELEGQRCLVWMQRKGTT
;
A
#
# COMPACT_ATOMS: atom_id res chain seq x y z
N ASP A 1 25.07 -4.56 3.37
CA ASP A 1 25.01 -3.93 4.69
C ASP A 1 23.56 -3.79 5.15
N PRO A 2 23.16 -4.36 6.32
CA PRO A 2 21.78 -4.31 6.81
C PRO A 2 21.28 -2.89 7.05
N ASP A 3 22.13 -1.98 7.50
CA ASP A 3 21.76 -0.59 7.76
C ASP A 3 21.47 0.15 6.46
N GLN A 4 22.24 -0.10 5.42
CA GLN A 4 21.99 0.46 4.09
C GLN A 4 20.70 -0.06 3.48
N ALA A 5 20.38 -1.35 3.66
CA ALA A 5 19.12 -1.92 3.20
C ALA A 5 17.92 -1.29 3.92
N LEU A 6 18.02 -1.06 5.23
CA LEU A 6 16.97 -0.40 5.99
C LEU A 6 16.73 1.03 5.51
N VAL A 7 17.80 1.79 5.30
CA VAL A 7 17.73 3.17 4.76
C VAL A 7 17.04 3.18 3.40
N GLN A 8 17.39 2.26 2.52
CA GLN A 8 16.72 2.14 1.21
C GLN A 8 15.23 1.86 1.34
N HIS A 9 14.83 0.97 2.25
CA HIS A 9 13.41 0.68 2.50
C HIS A 9 12.64 1.88 3.06
N ILE A 10 13.29 2.69 3.89
CA ILE A 10 12.71 3.93 4.40
C ILE A 10 12.54 4.95 3.27
N PHE A 11 13.54 5.13 2.42
CA PHE A 11 13.44 6.05 1.27
C PHE A 11 12.38 5.59 0.25
N ASP A 12 12.30 4.29 -0.03
CA ASP A 12 11.22 3.72 -0.85
C ASP A 12 9.84 4.10 -0.26
N SER A 13 9.68 3.94 1.05
CA SER A 13 8.41 4.24 1.73
C SER A 13 8.10 5.74 1.72
N LEU A 14 9.09 6.59 1.95
CA LEU A 14 8.94 8.05 1.90
C LEU A 14 8.53 8.54 0.51
N SER A 15 8.99 7.88 -0.55
CA SER A 15 8.64 8.25 -1.92
C SER A 15 7.15 8.09 -2.24
N LEU A 16 6.41 7.27 -1.46
CA LEU A 16 4.97 7.12 -1.59
C LEU A 16 4.16 8.26 -0.95
N VAL A 17 4.73 9.00 -0.02
CA VAL A 17 3.97 9.95 0.80
C VAL A 17 3.26 11.00 -0.05
N THR A 18 3.96 11.68 -0.93
CA THR A 18 3.37 12.73 -1.78
C THR A 18 2.34 12.17 -2.76
N PRO A 19 2.62 11.11 -3.53
CA PRO A 19 1.61 10.51 -4.42
C PRO A 19 0.35 10.04 -3.68
N VAL A 20 0.51 9.40 -2.54
CA VAL A 20 -0.61 8.92 -1.72
C VAL A 20 -1.43 10.09 -1.17
N SER A 21 -0.78 11.09 -0.62
CA SER A 21 -1.45 12.31 -0.12
C SER A 21 -2.27 12.98 -1.22
N ARG A 22 -1.71 13.11 -2.41
CA ARG A 22 -2.40 13.67 -3.58
C ARG A 22 -3.64 12.86 -3.96
N ALA A 23 -3.52 11.53 -4.00
CA ALA A 23 -4.63 10.63 -4.35
C ALA A 23 -5.76 10.69 -3.31
N LEU A 24 -5.42 10.74 -2.03
CA LEU A 24 -6.41 10.86 -0.95
C LEU A 24 -7.13 12.19 -0.97
N ALA A 25 -6.45 13.28 -1.33
CA ALA A 25 -7.06 14.60 -1.43
C ALA A 25 -8.11 14.70 -2.54
N LEU A 26 -8.06 13.82 -3.54
CA LEU A 26 -9.06 13.76 -4.62
C LEU A 26 -10.32 12.98 -4.24
N GLN A 27 -10.33 12.31 -3.10
CA GLN A 27 -11.46 11.50 -2.65
C GLN A 27 -12.37 12.30 -1.72
N PRO A 28 -13.71 12.24 -1.91
CA PRO A 28 -14.66 12.99 -1.09
C PRO A 28 -14.87 12.33 0.27
N THR A 29 -13.88 12.38 1.13
CA THR A 29 -13.96 11.85 2.49
C THR A 29 -13.24 12.74 3.49
N GLU A 30 -13.85 12.93 4.64
CA GLU A 30 -13.24 13.64 5.77
C GLU A 30 -12.32 12.75 6.60
N SER A 31 -12.44 11.43 6.45
CA SER A 31 -11.67 10.44 7.22
C SER A 31 -11.01 9.43 6.27
N PRO A 32 -9.94 9.81 5.57
CA PRO A 32 -9.26 8.90 4.67
C PRO A 32 -8.55 7.77 5.44
N THR A 33 -8.57 6.58 4.87
CA THR A 33 -7.95 5.39 5.44
C THR A 33 -7.05 4.69 4.42
N ILE A 34 -6.01 4.04 4.92
CA ILE A 34 -5.07 3.23 4.15
C ILE A 34 -4.99 1.84 4.77
N VAL A 35 -4.94 0.83 3.93
CA VAL A 35 -4.58 -0.54 4.32
C VAL A 35 -3.26 -0.90 3.65
N ASP A 36 -2.29 -1.35 4.45
CA ASP A 36 -1.00 -1.87 3.99
C ASP A 36 -1.01 -3.40 4.17
N VAL A 37 -1.06 -4.12 3.06
CA VAL A 37 -1.20 -5.58 3.05
C VAL A 37 0.16 -6.25 2.99
N GLY A 38 0.41 -7.18 3.91
CA GLY A 38 1.70 -7.85 4.02
C GLY A 38 2.79 -6.89 4.46
N SER A 39 2.47 -6.05 5.45
CA SER A 39 3.30 -4.92 5.86
C SER A 39 4.67 -5.32 6.43
N GLY A 40 4.86 -6.58 6.81
CA GLY A 40 6.14 -7.06 7.32
C GLY A 40 6.63 -6.24 8.50
N GLY A 41 7.78 -5.58 8.35
CA GLY A 41 8.34 -4.66 9.33
C GLY A 41 7.62 -3.30 9.44
N GLY A 42 6.44 -3.17 8.86
CA GLY A 42 5.63 -1.95 8.94
C GLY A 42 5.95 -0.92 7.87
N LEU A 43 6.61 -1.29 6.81
CA LEU A 43 6.94 -0.39 5.71
C LEU A 43 6.13 -0.76 4.45
N PRO A 44 5.42 0.17 3.83
CA PRO A 44 5.40 1.62 4.09
C PRO A 44 4.42 2.10 5.19
N GLY A 45 3.62 1.21 5.79
CA GLY A 45 2.51 1.60 6.66
C GLY A 45 2.89 2.55 7.80
N VAL A 46 3.97 2.25 8.53
CA VAL A 46 4.44 3.10 9.63
C VAL A 46 4.88 4.49 9.13
N ILE A 47 5.59 4.54 8.01
CA ILE A 47 6.03 5.82 7.43
C ILE A 47 4.82 6.64 6.98
N LEU A 48 3.83 6.02 6.36
CA LEU A 48 2.60 6.71 5.96
C LEU A 48 1.85 7.25 7.18
N ALA A 49 1.77 6.50 8.27
CA ALA A 49 1.14 6.96 9.50
C ALA A 49 1.87 8.15 10.13
N ILE A 50 3.20 8.14 10.13
CA ILE A 50 4.01 9.27 10.64
C ILE A 50 3.78 10.53 9.79
N MET A 51 3.84 10.39 8.49
CA MET A 51 3.81 11.53 7.56
C MET A 51 2.41 12.05 7.29
N LEU A 52 1.38 11.24 7.51
CA LEU A 52 -0.03 11.58 7.27
C LEU A 52 -0.84 11.39 8.56
N PRO A 53 -0.65 12.26 9.57
CA PRO A 53 -1.23 12.05 10.91
C PRO A 53 -2.77 12.06 10.93
N GLN A 54 -3.43 12.63 9.95
CA GLN A 54 -4.89 12.65 9.82
C GLN A 54 -5.46 11.41 9.12
N VAL A 55 -4.61 10.52 8.63
CA VAL A 55 -5.01 9.29 7.93
C VAL A 55 -4.86 8.11 8.87
N HIS A 56 -5.88 7.26 8.98
CA HIS A 56 -5.74 6.01 9.73
C HIS A 56 -5.15 4.92 8.82
N VAL A 57 -4.07 4.30 9.27
CA VAL A 57 -3.38 3.21 8.56
C VAL A 57 -3.62 1.90 9.28
N THR A 58 -4.10 0.89 8.57
CA THR A 58 -4.21 -0.48 9.06
C THR A 58 -3.19 -1.35 8.35
N CYS A 59 -2.25 -1.91 9.11
CA CYS A 59 -1.31 -2.89 8.62
C CYS A 59 -1.88 -4.30 8.83
N VAL A 60 -1.90 -5.10 7.78
CA VAL A 60 -2.38 -6.49 7.82
C VAL A 60 -1.24 -7.42 7.45
N ASP A 61 -0.96 -8.40 8.30
CA ASP A 61 0.06 -9.42 8.01
C ASP A 61 -0.40 -10.79 8.49
N ALA A 62 -0.14 -11.81 7.69
CA ALA A 62 -0.47 -13.21 8.03
C ALA A 62 0.48 -13.80 9.07
N VAL A 63 1.58 -13.15 9.37
CA VAL A 63 2.57 -13.56 10.36
C VAL A 63 2.37 -12.78 11.64
N GLU A 64 1.97 -13.45 12.71
CA GLU A 64 1.64 -12.82 14.00
C GLU A 64 2.80 -11.96 14.55
N LYS A 65 4.03 -12.47 14.50
CA LYS A 65 5.22 -11.77 14.97
C LYS A 65 5.40 -10.41 14.27
N LYS A 66 5.08 -10.33 12.98
CA LYS A 66 5.17 -9.09 12.20
C LYS A 66 4.08 -8.10 12.61
N ALA A 67 2.84 -8.56 12.78
CA ALA A 67 1.76 -7.70 13.28
C ALA A 67 2.06 -7.19 14.69
N MET A 68 2.60 -8.03 15.56
CA MET A 68 3.02 -7.61 16.90
C MET A 68 4.13 -6.55 16.87
N PHE A 69 5.08 -6.69 15.96
CA PHE A 69 6.14 -5.69 15.78
C PHE A 69 5.58 -4.32 15.42
N VAL A 70 4.63 -4.26 14.48
CA VAL A 70 3.97 -3.00 14.11
C VAL A 70 3.23 -2.39 15.31
N ARG A 71 2.52 -3.18 16.10
CA ARG A 71 1.86 -2.71 17.34
C ARG A 71 2.86 -2.14 18.32
N GLN A 72 4.00 -2.79 18.49
CA GLN A 72 5.08 -2.31 19.36
C GLN A 72 5.65 -0.98 18.85
N MET A 73 5.89 -0.86 17.55
CA MET A 73 6.38 0.38 16.95
C MET A 73 5.38 1.51 17.07
N ALA A 74 4.09 1.23 16.92
CA ALA A 74 3.03 2.23 17.15
C ALA A 74 3.08 2.80 18.57
N GLY A 75 3.31 1.95 19.56
CA GLY A 75 3.49 2.37 20.95
C GLY A 75 4.76 3.18 21.18
N VAL A 76 5.89 2.69 20.70
CA VAL A 76 7.21 3.36 20.86
C VAL A 76 7.22 4.75 20.21
N LEU A 77 6.61 4.86 19.02
CA LEU A 77 6.56 6.11 18.26
C LEU A 77 5.36 7.00 18.64
N ALA A 78 4.53 6.54 19.57
CA ALA A 78 3.32 7.24 19.99
C ALA A 78 2.41 7.63 18.81
N LEU A 79 2.15 6.68 17.91
CA LEU A 79 1.30 6.89 16.74
C LEU A 79 -0.15 6.49 17.04
N PRO A 80 -1.10 7.45 17.12
CA PRO A 80 -2.49 7.13 17.40
C PRO A 80 -3.27 6.65 16.18
N ASN A 81 -2.73 6.82 14.98
CA ASN A 81 -3.40 6.63 13.70
C ASN A 81 -2.95 5.37 12.94
N ILE A 82 -2.41 4.39 13.65
CA ILE A 82 -2.03 3.10 13.06
C ILE A 82 -2.53 1.94 13.90
N SER A 83 -2.99 0.90 13.25
CA SER A 83 -3.34 -0.38 13.87
C SER A 83 -2.76 -1.52 13.05
N ALA A 84 -2.60 -2.69 13.66
CA ALA A 84 -2.11 -3.89 13.01
C ALA A 84 -3.03 -5.06 13.28
N GLN A 85 -3.33 -5.84 12.24
CA GLN A 85 -4.12 -7.05 12.32
C GLN A 85 -3.30 -8.26 11.88
N HIS A 86 -3.29 -9.29 12.69
CA HIS A 86 -2.78 -10.60 12.32
C HIS A 86 -3.88 -11.36 11.60
N ALA A 87 -3.85 -11.36 10.28
CA ALA A 87 -4.84 -12.04 9.44
C ALA A 87 -4.31 -12.20 8.01
N ARG A 88 -4.92 -13.10 7.27
CA ARG A 88 -4.85 -13.09 5.81
C ARG A 88 -5.86 -12.08 5.29
N ILE A 89 -5.45 -11.23 4.37
CA ILE A 89 -6.30 -10.14 3.86
C ILE A 89 -7.63 -10.64 3.28
N GLU A 90 -7.61 -11.77 2.60
CA GLU A 90 -8.79 -12.37 1.99
C GLU A 90 -9.83 -12.91 2.99
N THR A 91 -9.44 -13.07 4.26
CA THR A 91 -10.34 -13.57 5.32
C THR A 91 -11.06 -12.48 6.09
N LEU A 92 -10.61 -11.24 5.96
CA LEU A 92 -11.21 -10.10 6.67
C LEU A 92 -12.49 -9.64 5.98
N GLU A 93 -13.42 -9.13 6.78
CA GLU A 93 -14.55 -8.37 6.24
C GLU A 93 -14.03 -7.13 5.49
N PRO A 94 -14.76 -6.63 4.49
CA PRO A 94 -14.34 -5.45 3.73
C PRO A 94 -14.02 -4.27 4.64
N LEU A 95 -12.83 -3.70 4.48
CA LEU A 95 -12.36 -2.61 5.32
C LEU A 95 -12.79 -1.22 4.81
N GLU A 96 -13.40 -1.15 3.64
CA GLU A 96 -13.90 0.10 3.03
C GLU A 96 -12.86 1.21 3.02
N SER A 97 -11.64 0.86 2.62
CA SER A 97 -10.48 1.75 2.67
C SER A 97 -10.40 2.68 1.45
N SER A 98 -9.93 3.89 1.66
CA SER A 98 -9.68 4.86 0.60
C SER A 98 -8.58 4.40 -0.36
N LEU A 99 -7.57 3.69 0.18
CA LEU A 99 -6.42 3.21 -0.56
C LEU A 99 -5.92 1.93 0.08
N VAL A 100 -5.60 0.95 -0.76
CA VAL A 100 -4.94 -0.28 -0.33
C VAL A 100 -3.62 -0.42 -1.08
N THR A 101 -2.54 -0.60 -0.35
CA THR A 101 -1.20 -0.77 -0.90
C THR A 101 -0.59 -2.09 -0.45
N SER A 102 0.35 -2.60 -1.22
CA SER A 102 1.14 -3.77 -0.85
C SER A 102 2.48 -3.80 -1.56
N ARG A 103 3.46 -4.37 -0.87
CA ARG A 103 4.76 -4.77 -1.41
C ARG A 103 4.95 -6.29 -1.38
N ALA A 104 3.95 -7.03 -0.89
CA ALA A 104 4.07 -8.46 -0.59
C ALA A 104 3.68 -9.37 -1.75
N PHE A 105 2.91 -8.89 -2.72
CA PHE A 105 2.40 -9.72 -3.81
C PHE A 105 3.39 -9.81 -4.98
N ALA A 106 3.54 -11.02 -5.51
CA ALA A 106 4.37 -11.26 -6.69
C ALA A 106 3.74 -10.70 -7.97
N SER A 107 2.41 -10.62 -8.05
CA SER A 107 1.70 -10.12 -9.22
C SER A 107 0.60 -9.12 -8.88
N LEU A 108 0.30 -8.23 -9.83
CA LEU A 108 -0.82 -7.30 -9.72
C LEU A 108 -2.16 -8.03 -9.70
N GLN A 109 -2.28 -9.14 -10.44
CA GLN A 109 -3.48 -9.96 -10.47
C GLN A 109 -3.82 -10.50 -9.06
N ASP A 110 -2.86 -11.12 -8.39
CA ASP A 110 -3.07 -11.67 -7.06
C ASP A 110 -3.39 -10.55 -6.05
N PHE A 111 -2.69 -9.44 -6.14
CA PHE A 111 -2.96 -8.29 -5.30
C PHE A 111 -4.40 -7.81 -5.46
N ALA A 112 -4.85 -7.62 -6.68
CA ALA A 112 -6.21 -7.15 -6.96
C ALA A 112 -7.27 -8.15 -6.54
N GLN A 113 -7.06 -9.44 -6.80
CA GLN A 113 -8.02 -10.50 -6.47
C GLN A 113 -8.20 -10.67 -4.95
N LEU A 114 -7.12 -10.63 -4.19
CA LEU A 114 -7.16 -10.86 -2.75
C LEU A 114 -7.47 -9.60 -1.93
N SER A 115 -7.06 -8.43 -2.41
CA SER A 115 -7.12 -7.17 -1.66
C SER A 115 -8.18 -6.18 -2.16
N GLY A 116 -8.64 -6.33 -3.40
CA GLY A 116 -9.55 -5.35 -4.02
C GLY A 116 -10.87 -5.15 -3.28
N ARG A 117 -11.39 -6.19 -2.61
CA ARG A 117 -12.63 -6.09 -1.82
C ARG A 117 -12.55 -5.09 -0.67
N HIS A 118 -11.35 -4.73 -0.25
CA HIS A 118 -11.11 -3.80 0.87
C HIS A 118 -11.07 -2.34 0.43
N VAL A 119 -11.12 -2.09 -0.89
CA VAL A 119 -11.16 -0.73 -1.44
C VAL A 119 -12.60 -0.27 -1.53
N ARG A 120 -12.91 0.87 -0.92
CA ARG A 120 -14.23 1.48 -1.05
C ARG A 120 -14.52 1.96 -2.47
N ALA A 121 -15.79 2.28 -2.77
CA ALA A 121 -16.15 2.90 -4.04
C ALA A 121 -15.35 4.21 -4.27
N GLY A 122 -14.73 4.35 -5.43
CA GLY A 122 -13.88 5.49 -5.77
C GLY A 122 -12.46 5.46 -5.19
N GLY A 123 -12.12 4.43 -4.42
CA GLY A 123 -10.78 4.24 -3.89
C GLY A 123 -9.82 3.58 -4.89
N ASN A 124 -8.57 3.40 -4.46
CA ASN A 124 -7.48 2.89 -5.28
C ASN A 124 -6.78 1.69 -4.66
N LEU A 125 -6.34 0.77 -5.51
CA LEU A 125 -5.18 -0.08 -5.23
C LEU A 125 -3.94 0.62 -5.76
N VAL A 126 -2.84 0.55 -5.02
CA VAL A 126 -1.55 1.03 -5.50
C VAL A 126 -0.46 0.03 -5.18
N ALA A 127 0.33 -0.35 -6.17
CA ALA A 127 1.46 -1.25 -6.01
C ALA A 127 2.77 -0.54 -6.37
N MET A 128 3.81 -0.74 -5.57
CA MET A 128 5.16 -0.31 -5.92
C MET A 128 5.86 -1.42 -6.69
N LYS A 129 6.38 -1.11 -7.86
CA LYS A 129 7.15 -2.02 -8.71
C LYS A 129 8.51 -1.42 -9.05
N GLY A 130 9.45 -2.29 -9.44
CA GLY A 130 10.77 -1.85 -9.89
C GLY A 130 10.68 -1.13 -11.24
N LYS A 131 10.43 -1.88 -12.28
CA LYS A 131 10.15 -1.36 -13.63
C LYS A 131 8.70 -1.61 -14.00
N GLU A 132 8.23 -0.98 -15.06
CA GLU A 132 6.87 -1.19 -15.58
C GLU A 132 6.59 -2.68 -15.82
N PRO A 133 5.59 -3.25 -15.12
CA PRO A 133 5.31 -4.69 -15.18
C PRO A 133 4.35 -5.04 -16.31
N THR A 134 4.80 -4.99 -17.56
CA THR A 134 3.95 -5.10 -18.76
C THR A 134 3.13 -6.40 -18.80
N GLU A 135 3.73 -7.54 -18.48
CA GLU A 135 3.03 -8.83 -18.45
C GLU A 135 1.99 -8.89 -17.32
N GLU A 136 2.33 -8.37 -16.15
CA GLU A 136 1.41 -8.31 -15.02
C GLU A 136 0.21 -7.40 -15.31
N LEU A 137 0.40 -6.30 -16.03
CA LEU A 137 -0.68 -5.40 -16.45
C LEU A 137 -1.67 -6.08 -17.38
N THR A 138 -1.17 -6.87 -18.32
CA THR A 138 -2.00 -7.67 -19.24
C THR A 138 -2.85 -8.67 -18.46
N ALA A 139 -2.24 -9.42 -17.54
CA ALA A 139 -2.95 -10.39 -16.71
C ALA A 139 -3.97 -9.74 -15.78
N LEU A 140 -3.63 -8.61 -15.17
CA LEU A 140 -4.54 -7.81 -14.34
C LEU A 140 -5.82 -7.47 -15.12
N HIS A 141 -5.66 -6.90 -16.31
CA HIS A 141 -6.78 -6.49 -17.15
C HIS A 141 -7.62 -7.68 -17.63
N ALA A 142 -6.97 -8.78 -18.01
CA ALA A 142 -7.66 -9.95 -18.55
C ALA A 142 -8.43 -10.76 -17.49
N HIS A 143 -7.93 -10.83 -16.25
CA HIS A 143 -8.40 -11.79 -15.25
C HIS A 143 -8.99 -11.17 -13.99
N THR A 144 -9.09 -9.84 -13.91
CA THR A 144 -9.65 -9.16 -12.74
C THR A 144 -10.68 -8.10 -13.13
N ALA A 145 -11.43 -7.64 -12.14
CA ALA A 145 -12.30 -6.46 -12.27
C ALA A 145 -11.53 -5.13 -12.16
N TRP A 146 -10.20 -5.18 -12.17
CA TRP A 146 -9.33 -4.02 -11.98
C TRP A 146 -8.52 -3.71 -13.23
N ALA A 147 -8.20 -2.44 -13.39
CA ALA A 147 -7.34 -1.95 -14.47
C ALA A 147 -6.38 -0.88 -13.96
N ALA A 148 -5.18 -0.83 -14.54
CA ALA A 148 -4.24 0.25 -14.29
C ALA A 148 -4.76 1.54 -14.91
N GLN A 149 -4.78 2.61 -14.11
CA GLN A 149 -5.15 3.96 -14.55
C GLN A 149 -3.93 4.80 -14.86
N ALA A 150 -2.84 4.59 -14.14
CA ALA A 150 -1.60 5.31 -14.33
C ALA A 150 -0.42 4.47 -13.83
N ILE A 151 0.73 4.67 -14.46
CA ILE A 151 2.02 4.18 -14.00
C ILE A 151 2.87 5.40 -13.76
N GLU A 152 3.18 5.66 -12.49
CA GLU A 152 3.88 6.86 -12.06
C GLU A 152 5.33 6.52 -11.72
N PRO A 153 6.31 7.02 -12.48
CA PRO A 153 7.71 6.85 -12.13
C PRO A 153 8.04 7.52 -10.80
N LEU A 154 8.86 6.86 -9.99
CA LEU A 154 9.38 7.41 -8.74
C LEU A 154 10.87 7.58 -8.82
N THR A 155 11.36 8.67 -8.23
CA THR A 155 12.79 8.86 -7.95
C THR A 155 13.01 8.63 -6.46
N VAL A 156 13.83 7.63 -6.13
CA VAL A 156 14.18 7.31 -4.76
C VAL A 156 15.64 7.68 -4.55
N PRO A 157 15.96 8.61 -3.62
CA PRO A 157 17.34 9.01 -3.35
C PRO A 157 18.22 7.81 -3.00
N GLU A 158 19.45 7.83 -3.47
CA GLU A 158 20.47 6.81 -3.19
C GLU A 158 20.12 5.37 -3.66
N LEU A 159 19.02 5.20 -4.40
CA LEU A 159 18.65 3.93 -4.98
C LEU A 159 19.01 3.90 -6.47
N GLU A 160 19.88 2.98 -6.84
CA GLU A 160 20.11 2.63 -8.22
C GLU A 160 19.01 1.68 -8.70
N GLY A 161 18.31 2.06 -9.77
CA GLY A 161 17.25 1.27 -10.34
C GLY A 161 15.94 2.02 -10.48
N GLN A 162 15.05 1.42 -11.25
CA GLN A 162 13.73 1.99 -11.52
C GLN A 162 12.76 1.68 -10.39
N ARG A 163 11.87 2.64 -10.11
CA ARG A 163 10.68 2.46 -9.27
C ARG A 163 9.50 3.14 -9.93
N CYS A 164 8.35 2.49 -9.84
CA CYS A 164 7.09 3.09 -10.25
C CYS A 164 5.95 2.66 -9.35
N LEU A 165 4.90 3.49 -9.31
CA LEU A 165 3.63 3.15 -8.71
C LEU A 165 2.65 2.76 -9.82
N VAL A 166 1.98 1.63 -9.63
CA VAL A 166 0.87 1.22 -10.48
C VAL A 166 -0.42 1.55 -9.74
N TRP A 167 -1.14 2.54 -10.25
CA TRP A 167 -2.43 2.98 -9.73
C TRP A 167 -3.54 2.20 -10.41
N MET A 168 -4.40 1.55 -9.63
CA MET A 168 -5.46 0.69 -10.15
C MET A 168 -6.81 1.13 -9.63
N GLN A 169 -7.81 1.05 -10.50
CA GLN A 169 -9.22 1.27 -10.18
C GLN A 169 -10.09 0.15 -10.74
N ARG A 170 -11.29 -0.02 -10.17
CA ARG A 170 -12.27 -0.97 -10.73
C ARG A 170 -12.66 -0.56 -12.13
N LYS A 171 -12.78 -1.54 -13.03
CA LYS A 171 -13.30 -1.32 -14.38
C LYS A 171 -14.74 -0.80 -14.31
N GLY A 172 -15.10 0.07 -15.26
CA GLY A 172 -16.44 0.66 -15.33
C GLY A 172 -16.69 1.78 -14.33
N THR A 173 -15.68 2.20 -13.56
CA THR A 173 -15.77 3.40 -12.72
C THR A 173 -15.40 4.62 -13.58
N THR A 174 -16.35 5.47 -13.86
CA THR A 174 -16.15 6.76 -14.54
C THR A 174 -16.07 7.90 -13.53
#